data_e176354ad132a04130a024d47cb14d38
#
_entry.id   e176354ad132a04130a024d47cb14d38
#
_cell.length_a   1.000
_cell.length_b   1.000
_cell.length_c   1.000
_cell.angle_alpha   90.00
_cell.angle_beta   90.00
_cell.angle_gamma   90.00
#
_symmetry.space_group_name_H-M   'P 1'
#
loop_
_entity.id
_entity.type
_entity.pdbx_description
1 polymer ?
#
loop_
_entity_poly.entity_id
_entity_poly.type
_entity_poly.pdbx_seq_one_letter_code
_entity_poly.pdbx_strand_id
1 'polypeptide(L)'
;MASTIIYLTHDNPLDWVLTATDSAGDIVYVDASSFDRFVVDLGDTELDSDDTGFGTTEIFDISTTVVVGETTVVPLRLRLGLADVTAGSYKARLIGYNADYPVGLVWKNKIPLKFIV
;
A
#
# COMPACT_ATOMS: atom_id res chain seq x y z
N MET A 1 -16.29 10.69 3.01
CA MET A 1 -15.20 9.93 3.66
C MET A 1 -14.00 10.84 3.89
N ALA A 2 -13.41 10.77 5.07
CA ALA A 2 -12.24 11.59 5.39
C ALA A 2 -11.01 11.08 4.66
N SER A 3 -10.18 12.00 4.18
CA SER A 3 -8.90 11.66 3.58
C SER A 3 -7.89 11.27 4.66
N THR A 4 -7.00 10.32 4.34
CA THR A 4 -5.80 10.08 5.14
C THR A 4 -4.81 11.21 4.86
N ILE A 5 -4.35 11.87 5.91
CA ILE A 5 -3.42 12.99 5.78
C ILE A 5 -1.99 12.47 5.84
N ILE A 6 -1.18 12.86 4.85
CA ILE A 6 0.23 12.50 4.74
C ILE A 6 1.05 13.78 4.83
N TYR A 7 1.96 13.83 5.82
CA TYR A 7 2.87 14.96 5.96
C TYR A 7 4.12 14.71 5.13
N LEU A 8 4.32 15.50 4.08
CA LEU A 8 5.51 15.40 3.22
C LEU A 8 6.78 15.66 4.04
N THR A 9 7.85 15.00 3.71
CA THR A 9 9.16 15.02 4.40
C THR A 9 9.17 14.36 5.77
N HIS A 10 8.07 13.72 6.17
CA HIS A 10 7.98 12.92 7.39
C HIS A 10 7.73 11.46 7.06
N ASP A 11 8.04 10.56 7.98
CA ASP A 11 7.93 9.13 7.76
C ASP A 11 6.47 8.67 7.54
N ASN A 12 5.54 9.08 8.39
CA ASN A 12 4.10 8.79 8.30
C ASN A 12 3.78 7.34 7.92
N PRO A 13 4.23 6.33 8.69
CA PRO A 13 3.96 4.94 8.32
C PRO A 13 2.46 4.65 8.39
N LEU A 14 1.98 3.97 7.35
CA LEU A 14 0.59 3.58 7.20
C LEU A 14 0.56 2.10 6.81
N ASP A 15 -0.13 1.29 7.60
CA ASP A 15 -0.21 -0.15 7.34
C ASP A 15 -1.52 -0.50 6.66
N TRP A 16 -1.44 -1.12 5.48
CA TRP A 16 -2.59 -1.66 4.78
C TRP A 16 -2.56 -3.19 4.86
N VAL A 17 -3.53 -3.75 5.57
CA VAL A 17 -3.74 -5.20 5.62
C VAL A 17 -4.51 -5.60 4.37
N LEU A 18 -3.93 -6.51 3.59
CA LEU A 18 -4.55 -7.00 2.36
C LEU A 18 -5.54 -8.11 2.70
N THR A 19 -6.74 -8.01 2.16
CA THR A 19 -7.79 -9.01 2.37
C THR A 19 -8.37 -9.46 1.04
N ALA A 20 -8.81 -10.72 1.01
CA ALA A 20 -9.54 -11.28 -0.12
C ALA A 20 -10.77 -12.01 0.41
N THR A 21 -11.66 -12.42 -0.47
CA THR A 21 -12.83 -13.22 -0.12
C THR A 21 -12.67 -14.60 -0.73
N ASP A 22 -12.78 -15.65 0.09
CA ASP A 22 -12.68 -17.03 -0.39
C ASP A 22 -13.98 -17.48 -1.05
N SER A 23 -14.01 -18.73 -1.54
CA SER A 23 -15.18 -19.28 -2.24
C SER A 23 -16.40 -19.45 -1.35
N ALA A 24 -16.21 -19.45 -0.01
CA ALA A 24 -17.32 -19.52 0.94
C ALA A 24 -17.84 -18.14 1.33
N GLY A 25 -17.24 -17.06 0.83
CA GLY A 25 -17.61 -15.69 1.14
C GLY A 25 -16.93 -15.13 2.40
N ASP A 26 -16.00 -15.87 3.00
CA ASP A 26 -15.29 -15.45 4.20
C ASP A 26 -14.08 -14.59 3.84
N ILE A 27 -13.76 -13.63 4.71
CA ILE A 27 -12.58 -12.78 4.54
C ILE A 27 -11.33 -13.59 4.93
N VAL A 28 -10.34 -13.57 4.04
CA VAL A 28 -9.01 -14.14 4.30
C VAL A 28 -7.97 -13.03 4.21
N TYR A 29 -6.93 -13.13 5.04
CA TYR A 29 -5.84 -12.17 5.05
C TYR A 29 -4.72 -12.66 4.14
N VAL A 30 -4.14 -11.73 3.37
CA VAL A 30 -3.08 -12.04 2.42
C VAL A 30 -1.82 -11.29 2.84
N ASP A 31 -0.71 -12.01 2.93
CA ASP A 31 0.56 -11.38 3.26
C ASP A 31 1.05 -10.54 2.09
N ALA A 32 1.43 -9.29 2.36
CA ALA A 32 2.00 -8.42 1.35
C ALA A 32 3.30 -8.99 0.78
N SER A 33 4.02 -9.79 1.57
CA SER A 33 5.26 -10.44 1.12
C SER A 33 5.04 -11.49 0.02
N SER A 34 3.80 -11.88 -0.28
CA SER A 34 3.48 -12.76 -1.41
C SER A 34 3.48 -12.03 -2.75
N PHE A 35 3.68 -10.73 -2.77
CA PHE A 35 3.78 -9.91 -3.97
C PHE A 35 5.22 -9.42 -4.16
N ASP A 36 5.63 -9.33 -5.42
CA ASP A 36 6.99 -8.92 -5.80
C ASP A 36 7.09 -7.42 -6.02
N ARG A 37 5.97 -6.77 -6.30
CA ARG A 37 5.93 -5.37 -6.66
C ARG A 37 4.58 -4.77 -6.27
N PHE A 38 4.62 -3.53 -5.78
CA PHE A 38 3.42 -2.72 -5.54
C PHE A 38 3.55 -1.37 -6.22
N VAL A 39 2.41 -0.85 -6.68
CA VAL A 39 2.32 0.49 -7.25
C VAL A 39 1.18 1.22 -6.55
N VAL A 40 1.45 2.45 -6.12
CA VAL A 40 0.42 3.38 -5.67
C VAL A 40 0.23 4.40 -6.79
N ASP A 41 -0.88 4.31 -7.49
CA ASP A 41 -1.23 5.19 -8.60
C ASP A 41 -2.02 6.37 -8.08
N LEU A 42 -1.46 7.57 -8.22
CA LEU A 42 -2.08 8.82 -7.77
C LEU A 42 -2.77 9.56 -8.92
N GLY A 43 -2.84 8.96 -10.08
CA GLY A 43 -3.44 9.56 -11.28
C GLY A 43 -2.40 10.12 -12.22
N ASP A 44 -1.77 11.24 -11.86
CA ASP A 44 -0.74 11.89 -12.67
C ASP A 44 0.67 11.43 -12.32
N THR A 45 0.83 10.67 -11.25
CA THR A 45 2.12 10.10 -10.86
C THR A 45 1.91 8.73 -10.23
N GLU A 46 2.92 7.88 -10.28
CA GLU A 46 2.89 6.55 -9.69
C GLU A 46 4.10 6.37 -8.76
N LEU A 47 3.85 5.76 -7.59
CA LEU A 47 4.91 5.33 -6.69
C LEU A 47 5.07 3.83 -6.89
N ASP A 48 6.27 3.39 -7.28
CA ASP A 48 6.55 2.03 -7.71
C ASP A 48 7.65 1.42 -6.85
N SER A 49 7.40 0.27 -6.25
CA SER A 49 8.39 -0.41 -5.42
C SER A 49 9.62 -0.88 -6.19
N ASP A 50 9.51 -1.07 -7.52
CA ASP A 50 10.66 -1.42 -8.35
C ASP A 50 11.67 -0.27 -8.46
N ASP A 51 11.21 0.97 -8.32
CA ASP A 51 12.11 2.13 -8.39
C ASP A 51 12.95 2.30 -7.13
N THR A 52 12.40 1.96 -5.96
CA THR A 52 13.03 2.20 -4.66
C THR A 52 13.39 0.92 -3.93
N GLY A 53 12.76 -0.21 -4.27
CA GLY A 53 12.87 -1.46 -3.54
C GLY A 53 12.01 -1.48 -2.28
N PHE A 54 12.04 -2.62 -1.58
CA PHE A 54 11.41 -2.77 -0.28
C PHE A 54 12.43 -2.56 0.83
N GLY A 55 12.02 -1.93 1.93
CA GLY A 55 12.90 -1.78 3.07
C GLY A 55 12.29 -0.95 4.19
N THR A 56 12.93 -1.00 5.36
CA THR A 56 12.45 -0.31 6.56
C THR A 56 12.60 1.21 6.48
N THR A 57 13.35 1.72 5.51
CA THR A 57 13.53 3.15 5.25
C THR A 57 13.00 3.57 3.89
N GLU A 58 12.34 2.65 3.18
CA GLU A 58 11.78 2.90 1.86
C GLU A 58 10.29 3.24 1.95
N ILE A 59 9.72 3.70 0.85
CA ILE A 59 8.28 3.98 0.77
C ILE A 59 7.47 2.70 0.99
N PHE A 60 7.92 1.59 0.42
CA PHE A 60 7.26 0.28 0.52
C PHE A 60 8.03 -0.62 1.47
N ASP A 61 7.34 -1.18 2.47
CA ASP A 61 7.95 -2.07 3.46
C ASP A 61 7.01 -3.25 3.71
N ILE A 62 7.54 -4.46 3.52
CA ILE A 62 6.82 -5.72 3.74
C ILE A 62 7.49 -6.58 4.82
N SER A 63 8.30 -5.96 5.69
CA SER A 63 9.05 -6.65 6.75
C SER A 63 8.35 -6.63 8.11
N THR A 64 7.21 -5.95 8.21
CA THR A 64 6.46 -5.81 9.46
C THR A 64 5.40 -6.90 9.57
N THR A 65 5.01 -7.26 10.80
CA THR A 65 3.87 -8.14 11.05
C THR A 65 2.89 -7.45 11.99
N VAL A 66 1.60 -7.75 11.80
CA VAL A 66 0.53 -7.32 12.71
C VAL A 66 -0.33 -8.52 13.06
N VAL A 67 -1.00 -8.47 14.21
CA VAL A 67 -1.94 -9.50 14.64
C VAL A 67 -3.35 -8.97 14.45
N VAL A 68 -4.16 -9.67 13.65
CA VAL A 68 -5.56 -9.36 13.42
C VAL A 68 -6.37 -10.53 13.96
N GLY A 69 -7.05 -10.31 15.10
CA GLY A 69 -7.67 -11.41 15.84
C GLY A 69 -6.61 -12.39 16.32
N GLU A 70 -6.64 -13.64 15.84
CA GLU A 70 -5.68 -14.67 16.18
C GLU A 70 -4.68 -14.95 15.04
N THR A 71 -4.73 -14.16 13.97
CA THR A 71 -3.92 -14.36 12.76
C THR A 71 -2.80 -13.35 12.70
N THR A 72 -1.57 -13.81 12.47
CA THR A 72 -0.42 -12.95 12.19
C THR A 72 -0.32 -12.73 10.69
N VAL A 73 -0.27 -11.47 10.27
CA VAL A 73 -0.32 -11.07 8.86
C VAL A 73 0.83 -10.11 8.58
N VAL A 74 1.39 -10.16 7.37
CA VAL A 74 2.34 -9.16 6.88
C VAL A 74 1.57 -8.07 6.14
N PRO A 75 1.41 -6.86 6.71
CA PRO A 75 0.76 -5.77 5.99
C PRO A 75 1.72 -5.13 5.00
N LEU A 76 1.18 -4.34 4.09
CA LEU A 76 1.98 -3.42 3.30
C LEU A 76 2.11 -2.14 4.10
N ARG A 77 3.30 -1.85 4.58
CA ARG A 77 3.59 -0.58 5.25
C ARG A 77 4.08 0.43 4.23
N LEU A 78 3.45 1.58 4.21
CA LEU A 78 3.77 2.66 3.28
C LEU A 78 4.25 3.87 4.06
N ARG A 79 5.39 4.43 3.64
CA ARG A 79 5.92 5.69 4.15
C ARG A 79 5.74 6.75 3.09
N LEU A 80 4.48 7.11 2.85
CA LEU A 80 4.11 7.99 1.74
C LEU A 80 4.67 9.40 1.89
N GLY A 81 4.99 9.82 3.11
CA GLY A 81 5.62 11.12 3.34
C GLY A 81 7.03 11.25 2.77
N LEU A 82 7.68 10.11 2.46
CA LEU A 82 8.99 10.09 1.80
C LEU A 82 8.90 10.21 0.29
N ALA A 83 7.70 10.19 -0.27
CA ALA A 83 7.49 10.26 -1.72
C ALA A 83 7.71 11.69 -2.22
N ASP A 84 8.19 11.79 -3.46
CA ASP A 84 8.33 13.08 -4.14
C ASP A 84 7.02 13.38 -4.88
N VAL A 85 6.07 13.94 -4.12
CA VAL A 85 4.71 14.21 -4.58
C VAL A 85 4.37 15.66 -4.27
N THR A 86 3.68 16.32 -5.19
CA THR A 86 3.16 17.66 -4.96
C THR A 86 2.02 17.61 -3.93
N ALA A 87 2.01 18.54 -2.99
CA ALA A 87 0.94 18.66 -2.00
C ALA A 87 -0.41 18.81 -2.70
N GLY A 88 -1.43 18.13 -2.17
CA GLY A 88 -2.77 18.14 -2.74
C GLY A 88 -3.57 16.91 -2.36
N SER A 89 -4.78 16.83 -2.87
CA SER A 89 -5.70 15.71 -2.65
C SER A 89 -5.69 14.76 -3.84
N TYR A 90 -5.65 13.46 -3.54
CA TYR A 90 -5.56 12.41 -4.55
C TYR A 90 -6.55 11.29 -4.25
N LYS A 91 -6.97 10.59 -5.30
CA LYS A 91 -7.69 9.32 -5.22
C LYS A 91 -6.74 8.24 -5.67
N ALA A 92 -6.11 7.55 -4.72
CA ALA A 92 -5.07 6.58 -5.00
C ALA A 92 -5.63 5.20 -5.32
N ARG A 93 -4.85 4.42 -6.05
CA ARG A 93 -5.14 3.03 -6.35
C ARG A 93 -3.92 2.19 -5.99
N LEU A 94 -4.13 1.12 -5.24
CA LEU A 94 -3.07 0.19 -4.87
C LEU A 94 -3.13 -1.05 -5.75
N ILE A 95 -2.03 -1.35 -6.44
CA ILE A 95 -1.90 -2.48 -7.35
C ILE A 95 -0.74 -3.34 -6.90
N GLY A 96 -0.94 -4.65 -6.80
CA GLY A 96 0.11 -5.63 -6.51
C GLY A 96 0.38 -6.51 -7.72
N TYR A 97 1.63 -6.91 -7.89
CA TYR A 97 2.08 -7.75 -9.00
C TYR A 97 2.86 -8.95 -8.47
N ASN A 98 2.60 -10.11 -9.03
CA ASN A 98 3.41 -11.32 -8.82
C ASN A 98 3.25 -12.27 -10.00
N ALA A 99 3.79 -13.49 -9.88
CA ALA A 99 3.70 -14.48 -10.97
C ALA A 99 2.26 -14.87 -11.33
N ASP A 100 1.35 -14.85 -10.36
CA ASP A 100 -0.07 -15.17 -10.58
C ASP A 100 -0.83 -13.98 -11.16
N TYR A 101 -0.35 -12.76 -10.93
CA TYR A 101 -1.00 -11.53 -11.40
C TYR A 101 0.03 -10.63 -12.10
N PRO A 102 0.54 -11.07 -13.28
CA PRO A 102 1.61 -10.34 -13.97
C PRO A 102 1.18 -8.99 -14.54
N VAL A 103 -0.13 -8.78 -14.74
CA VAL A 103 -0.68 -7.51 -15.21
C VAL A 103 -1.22 -6.64 -14.08
N GLY A 104 -1.10 -7.12 -12.85
CA GLY A 104 -1.51 -6.38 -11.66
C GLY A 104 -2.87 -6.77 -11.11
N LEU A 105 -2.97 -6.77 -9.80
CA LEU A 105 -4.22 -6.98 -9.06
C LEU A 105 -4.51 -5.70 -8.26
N VAL A 106 -5.65 -5.08 -8.52
CA VAL A 106 -6.05 -3.87 -7.80
C VAL A 106 -6.60 -4.28 -6.43
N TRP A 107 -5.85 -3.94 -5.37
CA TRP A 107 -6.24 -4.23 -4.00
C TRP A 107 -7.22 -3.21 -3.44
N LYS A 108 -6.96 -1.93 -3.72
CA LYS A 108 -7.78 -0.82 -3.25
C LYS A 108 -7.88 0.21 -4.37
N ASN A 109 -9.03 0.87 -4.45
CA ASN A 109 -9.30 1.89 -5.45
C ASN A 109 -9.94 3.10 -4.78
N LYS A 110 -9.72 4.27 -5.35
CA LYS A 110 -10.30 5.54 -4.87
C LYS A 110 -9.98 5.80 -3.39
N ILE A 111 -8.74 5.52 -2.97
CA ILE A 111 -8.28 5.78 -1.61
C ILE A 111 -8.05 7.30 -1.47
N PRO A 112 -8.79 7.98 -0.59
CA PRO A 112 -8.60 9.42 -0.44
C PRO A 112 -7.33 9.71 0.36
N LEU A 113 -6.36 10.34 -0.27
CA LEU A 113 -5.11 10.76 0.34
C LEU A 113 -4.95 12.26 0.19
N LYS A 114 -4.45 12.93 1.22
CA LYS A 114 -4.14 14.36 1.17
C LYS A 114 -2.70 14.56 1.64
N PHE A 115 -1.86 15.03 0.74
CA PHE A 115 -0.46 15.35 1.04
C PHE A 115 -0.36 16.82 1.41
N ILE A 116 0.25 17.10 2.55
CA ILE A 116 0.45 18.46 3.03
C ILE A 116 1.92 18.68 3.40
N VAL A 117 2.31 19.93 3.43
CA VAL A 117 3.67 20.34 3.78
C VAL A 117 3.75 20.70 5.27
#